data_331d955592a6ab99e164bbfaa4729b1e
#
_entry.id   331d955592a6ab99e164bbfaa4729b1e
#
_cell.length_a   1.000
_cell.length_b   1.000
_cell.length_c   1.000
_cell.angle_alpha   90.00
_cell.angle_beta   90.00
_cell.angle_gamma   90.00
#
_symmetry.space_group_name_H-M   'P 1'
#
loop_
_entity.id
_entity.type
_entity.pdbx_description
1 polymer ?
#
loop_
_entity_poly.entity_id
_entity_poly.type
_entity_poly.pdbx_seq_one_letter_code
_entity_poly.pdbx_strand_id
1 'polypeptide(L)'
;MENLRRLNITKEGIQFPSIVVVGDQSSGKSSVLESLAGISLPRGQGICTRVPLVMRLQNHPLPTPELVLEFNGKTISTDEANVSQAINAATEELAGHGKGISNNPLTLLVKKNGVPDLSMVDLPGITRVPVHGQPENIYDQIKDMIMEYIKPKESIILNVLSASVDFTTCESIRMSQSVDKAGLRTLAVVTKADKSPEGLLEKVNADEVNIGLGYVCVRNRIGDESYEDARVKEQRLFEFHPLLSKIDKSIVGVPVLA
;
A
#
# COMPACT_ATOMS: atom_id res chain seq x y z
N MET A 1 7.33 14.76 15.10
CA MET A 1 7.35 13.28 14.94
C MET A 1 8.75 12.80 14.56
N GLU A 2 9.38 13.32 13.52
CA GLU A 2 10.71 12.87 13.05
C GLU A 2 11.83 13.10 14.10
N ASN A 3 11.81 14.22 14.82
CA ASN A 3 12.78 14.48 15.89
C ASN A 3 12.70 13.45 17.03
N LEU A 4 11.50 12.93 17.32
CA LEU A 4 11.31 11.87 18.31
C LEU A 4 11.84 10.52 17.81
N ARG A 5 11.70 10.23 16.50
CA ARG A 5 12.29 9.01 15.88
C ARG A 5 13.80 9.05 15.88
N ARG A 6 14.43 10.20 15.59
CA ARG A 6 15.89 10.39 15.65
C ARG A 6 16.47 10.15 17.06
N LEU A 7 15.69 10.39 18.11
CA LEU A 7 16.10 10.14 19.49
C LEU A 7 16.01 8.65 19.88
N ASN A 8 15.71 7.73 18.96
CA ASN A 8 15.60 6.29 19.21
C ASN A 8 14.59 5.92 20.31
N ILE A 9 13.56 6.74 20.51
CA ILE A 9 12.54 6.59 21.55
C ILE A 9 11.73 5.30 21.36
N THR A 10 11.78 4.68 20.18
CA THR A 10 11.25 3.34 19.94
C THR A 10 11.84 2.27 20.86
N LYS A 11 13.06 2.47 21.40
CA LYS A 11 13.65 1.60 22.42
C LYS A 11 12.95 1.72 23.77
N GLU A 12 12.20 2.79 24.00
CA GLU A 12 11.40 3.02 25.21
C GLU A 12 9.95 2.53 25.07
N GLY A 13 9.63 1.77 23.99
CA GLY A 13 8.31 1.17 23.77
C GLY A 13 7.27 2.12 23.17
N ILE A 14 7.63 3.33 22.76
CA ILE A 14 6.73 4.25 22.06
C ILE A 14 6.69 3.87 20.58
N GLN A 15 5.56 3.31 20.15
CA GLN A 15 5.30 3.00 18.75
C GLN A 15 4.66 4.20 18.05
N PHE A 16 5.22 4.59 16.90
CA PHE A 16 4.62 5.65 16.09
C PHE A 16 3.51 5.06 15.20
N PRO A 17 2.38 5.77 15.05
CA PRO A 17 1.33 5.33 14.17
C PRO A 17 1.87 5.17 12.75
N SER A 18 1.57 4.06 12.14
CA SER A 18 1.92 3.73 10.76
C SER A 18 0.70 3.17 10.04
N ILE A 19 0.57 3.48 8.76
CA ILE A 19 -0.42 2.87 7.89
C ILE A 19 0.20 1.62 7.29
N VAL A 20 -0.35 0.45 7.63
CA VAL A 20 0.11 -0.84 7.11
C VAL A 20 -0.79 -1.27 5.96
N VAL A 21 -0.21 -1.39 4.77
CA VAL A 21 -0.93 -1.74 3.55
C VAL A 21 -0.93 -3.24 3.38
N VAL A 22 -2.09 -3.85 3.42
CA VAL A 22 -2.28 -5.30 3.30
C VAL A 22 -3.24 -5.61 2.14
N GLY A 23 -3.10 -6.78 1.56
CA GLY A 23 -3.97 -7.21 0.45
C GLY A 23 -3.38 -8.40 -0.29
N ASP A 24 -4.22 -9.11 -1.00
CA ASP A 24 -3.82 -10.25 -1.80
C ASP A 24 -2.86 -9.81 -2.93
N GLN A 25 -2.13 -10.76 -3.47
CA GLN A 25 -1.24 -10.50 -4.60
C GLN A 25 -2.01 -9.84 -5.75
N SER A 26 -1.42 -8.85 -6.39
CA SER A 26 -2.03 -8.09 -7.48
C SER A 26 -3.29 -7.30 -7.12
N SER A 27 -3.60 -7.08 -5.85
CA SER A 27 -4.73 -6.22 -5.43
C SER A 27 -4.51 -4.74 -5.74
N GLY A 28 -3.28 -4.30 -5.97
CA GLY A 28 -2.94 -2.90 -6.29
C GLY A 28 -2.33 -2.11 -5.14
N LYS A 29 -1.77 -2.78 -4.11
CA LYS A 29 -1.13 -2.13 -2.94
C LYS A 29 -0.11 -1.07 -3.34
N SER A 30 0.94 -1.47 -4.06
CA SER A 30 2.00 -0.53 -4.47
C SER A 30 1.46 0.60 -5.37
N SER A 31 0.40 0.34 -6.16
CA SER A 31 -0.22 1.39 -6.98
C SER A 31 -0.98 2.43 -6.15
N VAL A 32 -1.57 2.03 -5.02
CA VAL A 32 -2.17 2.98 -4.05
C VAL A 32 -1.07 3.85 -3.43
N LEU A 33 0.02 3.24 -3.00
CA LEU A 33 1.17 3.95 -2.43
C LEU A 33 1.82 4.91 -3.44
N GLU A 34 2.00 4.47 -4.69
CA GLU A 34 2.46 5.34 -5.78
C GLU A 34 1.56 6.56 -5.96
N SER A 35 0.24 6.34 -5.91
CA SER A 35 -0.73 7.41 -6.09
C SER A 35 -0.71 8.43 -4.96
N LEU A 36 -0.41 8.01 -3.72
CA LEU A 36 -0.28 8.89 -2.56
C LEU A 36 1.06 9.64 -2.53
N ALA A 37 2.14 8.96 -2.92
CA ALA A 37 3.49 9.50 -2.89
C ALA A 37 3.87 10.31 -4.14
N GLY A 38 3.17 10.08 -5.26
CA GLY A 38 3.51 10.69 -6.55
C GLY A 38 4.88 10.25 -7.09
N ILE A 39 5.31 9.03 -6.75
CA ILE A 39 6.57 8.41 -7.21
C ILE A 39 6.31 7.01 -7.73
N SER A 40 7.16 6.53 -8.65
CA SER A 40 7.04 5.18 -9.21
C SER A 40 7.74 4.15 -8.32
N LEU A 41 7.01 3.11 -7.94
CA LEU A 41 7.53 1.94 -7.24
C LEU A 41 7.78 0.79 -8.24
N PRO A 42 8.58 -0.24 -7.86
CA PRO A 42 8.79 -1.39 -8.71
C PRO A 42 7.49 -2.06 -9.13
N ARG A 43 7.37 -2.35 -10.42
CA ARG A 43 6.22 -3.05 -11.02
C ARG A 43 6.69 -4.31 -11.74
N GLY A 44 5.88 -5.34 -11.76
CA GLY A 44 6.22 -6.57 -12.46
C GLY A 44 5.15 -7.64 -12.31
N GLN A 45 5.42 -8.81 -12.90
CA GLN A 45 4.63 -10.01 -12.67
C GLN A 45 5.15 -10.77 -11.44
N GLY A 46 4.26 -11.34 -10.67
CA GLY A 46 4.60 -12.08 -9.45
C GLY A 46 4.68 -11.21 -8.21
N ILE A 47 5.51 -11.60 -7.25
CA ILE A 47 5.73 -10.85 -6.00
C ILE A 47 6.74 -9.73 -6.27
N CYS A 48 6.26 -8.49 -6.41
CA CYS A 48 7.11 -7.31 -6.59
C CYS A 48 7.71 -6.85 -5.26
N THR A 49 6.90 -6.76 -4.21
CA THR A 49 7.33 -6.41 -2.85
C THR A 49 7.78 -7.68 -2.14
N ARG A 50 9.08 -7.83 -1.89
CA ARG A 50 9.69 -9.03 -1.29
C ARG A 50 10.25 -8.79 0.11
N VAL A 51 10.26 -7.54 0.54
CA VAL A 51 10.67 -7.06 1.86
C VAL A 51 9.67 -6.02 2.33
N PRO A 52 9.48 -5.79 3.64
CA PRO A 52 8.70 -4.65 4.10
C PRO A 52 9.31 -3.34 3.60
N LEU A 53 8.56 -2.57 2.80
CA LEU A 53 8.97 -1.25 2.34
C LEU A 53 8.33 -0.19 3.22
N VAL A 54 9.11 0.41 4.10
CA VAL A 54 8.68 1.50 4.98
C VAL A 54 8.86 2.82 4.25
N MET A 55 7.78 3.41 3.79
CA MET A 55 7.78 4.73 3.14
C MET A 55 7.49 5.81 4.15
N ARG A 56 8.36 6.82 4.20
CA ARG A 56 8.19 8.03 5.02
C ARG A 56 8.04 9.22 4.10
N LEU A 57 6.83 9.73 4.00
CA LEU A 57 6.53 10.92 3.24
C LEU A 57 6.66 12.14 4.14
N GLN A 58 7.32 13.18 3.63
CA GLN A 58 7.50 14.47 4.32
C GLN A 58 7.21 15.59 3.32
N ASN A 59 6.26 16.45 3.67
CA ASN A 59 6.03 17.66 2.88
C ASN A 59 7.25 18.59 2.99
N HIS A 60 7.81 18.96 1.86
CA HIS A 60 8.99 19.78 1.81
C HIS A 60 8.85 20.87 0.74
N PRO A 61 9.12 22.15 1.08
CA PRO A 61 8.84 23.27 0.19
C PRO A 61 9.77 23.36 -1.03
N LEU A 62 10.88 22.61 -1.06
CA LEU A 62 11.81 22.65 -2.19
C LEU A 62 11.19 22.03 -3.45
N PRO A 63 11.48 22.62 -4.63
CA PRO A 63 10.91 22.16 -5.90
C PRO A 63 11.45 20.80 -6.34
N THR A 64 12.66 20.43 -5.90
CA THR A 64 13.28 19.15 -6.25
C THR A 64 13.07 18.14 -5.13
N PRO A 65 12.41 17.01 -5.39
CA PRO A 65 12.25 15.96 -4.39
C PRO A 65 13.59 15.36 -3.94
N GLU A 66 13.70 15.06 -2.65
CA GLU A 66 14.81 14.29 -2.09
C GLU A 66 14.33 12.89 -1.75
N LEU A 67 14.96 11.88 -2.33
CA LEU A 67 14.67 10.48 -2.08
C LEU A 67 15.89 9.78 -1.52
N VAL A 68 15.72 9.08 -0.39
CA VAL A 68 16.80 8.37 0.29
C VAL A 68 16.33 6.96 0.68
N LEU A 69 17.13 5.96 0.32
CA LEU A 69 16.94 4.57 0.75
C LEU A 69 17.87 4.25 1.92
N GLU A 70 17.32 3.59 2.94
CA GLU A 70 18.06 3.14 4.12
C GLU A 70 17.81 1.64 4.34
N PHE A 71 18.86 0.83 4.37
CA PHE A 71 18.81 -0.61 4.64
C PHE A 71 20.18 -1.14 5.05
N ASN A 72 20.23 -2.14 5.91
CA ASN A 72 21.49 -2.77 6.38
C ASN A 72 22.56 -1.77 6.85
N GLY A 73 22.16 -0.64 7.44
CA GLY A 73 23.09 0.43 7.84
C GLY A 73 23.65 1.26 6.69
N LYS A 74 23.22 1.02 5.45
CA LYS A 74 23.55 1.82 4.27
C LYS A 74 22.53 2.92 4.05
N THR A 75 22.95 4.04 3.51
CA THR A 75 22.12 5.16 3.07
C THR A 75 22.46 5.49 1.62
N ILE A 76 21.49 5.45 0.73
CA ILE A 76 21.65 5.67 -0.71
C ILE A 76 20.69 6.78 -1.15
N SER A 77 21.22 7.88 -1.66
CA SER A 77 20.42 8.92 -2.30
C SER A 77 20.02 8.50 -3.72
N THR A 78 18.79 8.78 -4.11
CA THR A 78 18.27 8.50 -5.45
C THR A 78 17.34 9.63 -5.90
N ASP A 79 16.75 9.51 -7.08
CA ASP A 79 15.79 10.45 -7.66
C ASP A 79 14.53 9.74 -8.14
N GLU A 80 13.53 10.50 -8.59
CA GLU A 80 12.25 9.95 -9.04
C GLU A 80 12.38 9.02 -10.28
N ALA A 81 13.38 9.22 -11.12
CA ALA A 81 13.59 8.40 -12.32
C ALA A 81 14.21 7.03 -11.97
N ASN A 82 15.07 7.01 -10.95
CA ASN A 82 15.88 5.84 -10.59
C ASN A 82 15.39 5.09 -9.34
N VAL A 83 14.43 5.65 -8.57
CA VAL A 83 13.99 5.08 -7.29
C VAL A 83 13.50 3.63 -7.42
N SER A 84 12.76 3.31 -8.47
CA SER A 84 12.26 1.95 -8.70
C SER A 84 13.41 0.95 -8.91
N GLN A 85 14.45 1.34 -9.65
CA GLN A 85 15.64 0.51 -9.84
C GLN A 85 16.45 0.37 -8.56
N ALA A 86 16.61 1.45 -7.80
CA ALA A 86 17.29 1.44 -6.51
C ALA A 86 16.60 0.53 -5.48
N ILE A 87 15.25 0.56 -5.42
CA ILE A 87 14.45 -0.34 -4.56
C ILE A 87 14.65 -1.80 -4.98
N ASN A 88 14.67 -2.11 -6.28
CA ASN A 88 14.92 -3.47 -6.76
C ASN A 88 16.30 -3.97 -6.34
N ALA A 89 17.35 -3.18 -6.54
CA ALA A 89 18.71 -3.54 -6.15
C ALA A 89 18.83 -3.78 -4.63
N ALA A 90 18.25 -2.90 -3.81
CA ALA A 90 18.21 -3.06 -2.36
C ALA A 90 17.40 -4.30 -1.94
N THR A 91 16.29 -4.60 -2.63
CA THR A 91 15.48 -5.79 -2.38
C THR A 91 16.25 -7.07 -2.69
N GLU A 92 17.03 -7.10 -3.77
CA GLU A 92 17.89 -8.24 -4.11
C GLU A 92 18.99 -8.46 -3.09
N GLU A 93 19.55 -7.38 -2.53
CA GLU A 93 20.54 -7.48 -1.45
C GLU A 93 19.92 -8.03 -0.16
N LEU A 94 18.67 -7.64 0.17
CA LEU A 94 17.98 -8.06 1.39
C LEU A 94 17.36 -9.45 1.33
N ALA A 95 16.79 -9.82 0.18
CA ALA A 95 16.02 -11.05 -0.03
C ALA A 95 16.67 -12.05 -1.01
N GLY A 96 17.86 -11.72 -1.55
CA GLY A 96 18.56 -12.54 -2.53
C GLY A 96 17.94 -12.48 -3.92
N HIS A 97 18.59 -13.12 -4.91
CA HIS A 97 18.16 -13.13 -6.33
C HIS A 97 17.00 -14.08 -6.64
N GLY A 98 16.47 -14.81 -5.68
CA GLY A 98 15.36 -15.75 -5.88
C GLY A 98 13.97 -15.10 -5.84
N LYS A 99 12.97 -15.93 -5.56
CA LYS A 99 11.57 -15.50 -5.34
C LYS A 99 11.16 -15.55 -3.86
N GLY A 100 12.13 -15.69 -2.95
CA GLY A 100 11.92 -15.64 -1.51
C GLY A 100 11.66 -14.22 -1.01
N ILE A 101 11.22 -14.12 0.23
CA ILE A 101 10.99 -12.86 0.96
C ILE A 101 11.95 -12.73 2.12
N SER A 102 12.11 -11.53 2.68
CA SER A 102 12.89 -11.27 3.87
C SER A 102 12.15 -10.31 4.80
N ASN A 103 12.28 -10.50 6.12
CA ASN A 103 11.71 -9.61 7.12
C ASN A 103 12.54 -8.33 7.35
N ASN A 104 13.74 -8.24 6.76
CA ASN A 104 14.57 -7.04 6.88
C ASN A 104 13.94 -5.88 6.12
N PRO A 105 13.55 -4.79 6.79
CA PRO A 105 12.86 -3.69 6.13
C PRO A 105 13.80 -2.83 5.28
N LEU A 106 13.25 -2.32 4.19
CA LEU A 106 13.81 -1.25 3.37
C LEU A 106 13.06 0.03 3.70
N THR A 107 13.75 1.10 4.11
CA THR A 107 13.13 2.40 4.34
C THR A 107 13.37 3.32 3.15
N LEU A 108 12.31 3.95 2.65
CA LEU A 108 12.35 5.00 1.64
C LEU A 108 11.84 6.31 2.27
N LEU A 109 12.73 7.27 2.43
CA LEU A 109 12.38 8.63 2.81
C LEU A 109 12.10 9.44 1.54
N VAL A 110 10.93 10.06 1.45
CA VAL A 110 10.51 10.93 0.35
C VAL A 110 10.18 12.30 0.91
N LYS A 111 11.01 13.30 0.58
CA LYS A 111 10.73 14.70 0.87
C LYS A 111 10.31 15.37 -0.45
N LYS A 112 9.06 15.74 -0.54
CA LYS A 112 8.47 16.28 -1.77
C LYS A 112 7.39 17.30 -1.42
N ASN A 113 7.25 18.32 -2.26
CA ASN A 113 6.18 19.31 -2.11
C ASN A 113 4.81 18.68 -2.46
N GLY A 114 3.81 18.96 -1.64
CA GLY A 114 2.43 18.52 -1.86
C GLY A 114 2.13 17.06 -1.49
N VAL A 115 3.07 16.33 -0.85
CA VAL A 115 2.76 15.01 -0.26
C VAL A 115 2.35 15.16 1.20
N PRO A 116 1.49 14.26 1.73
CA PRO A 116 1.13 14.28 3.16
C PRO A 116 2.32 13.84 4.04
N ASP A 117 2.38 14.35 5.28
CA ASP A 117 3.35 13.87 6.28
C ASP A 117 2.85 12.57 6.91
N LEU A 118 3.22 11.44 6.35
CA LEU A 118 2.79 10.14 6.87
C LEU A 118 3.81 9.02 6.65
N SER A 119 3.64 7.95 7.41
CA SER A 119 4.45 6.74 7.26
C SER A 119 3.56 5.58 6.88
N MET A 120 3.95 4.88 5.82
CA MET A 120 3.25 3.72 5.28
C MET A 120 4.19 2.54 5.17
N VAL A 121 3.65 1.34 5.29
CA VAL A 121 4.40 0.09 5.11
C VAL A 121 3.75 -0.73 4.02
N ASP A 122 4.45 -0.93 2.90
CA ASP A 122 4.05 -1.90 1.87
C ASP A 122 4.60 -3.28 2.24
N LEU A 123 3.72 -4.27 2.25
CA LEU A 123 4.05 -5.66 2.58
C LEU A 123 3.88 -6.56 1.36
N PRO A 124 4.58 -7.71 1.30
CA PRO A 124 4.36 -8.71 0.26
C PRO A 124 2.88 -9.06 0.13
N GLY A 125 2.44 -9.22 -1.13
CA GLY A 125 1.06 -9.64 -1.40
C GLY A 125 0.79 -11.06 -0.91
N ILE A 126 -0.36 -11.28 -0.28
CA ILE A 126 -0.77 -12.59 0.20
C ILE A 126 -0.84 -13.55 -1.00
N THR A 127 -0.05 -14.62 -0.92
CA THR A 127 0.04 -15.67 -1.94
C THR A 127 -0.26 -16.98 -1.27
N ARG A 128 -1.34 -17.66 -1.67
CA ARG A 128 -1.77 -18.91 -1.03
C ARG A 128 -1.06 -20.14 -1.57
N VAL A 129 -0.69 -20.10 -2.85
CA VAL A 129 -0.05 -21.20 -3.55
C VAL A 129 1.34 -20.76 -4.02
N PRO A 130 2.41 -21.44 -3.61
CA PRO A 130 3.75 -21.09 -4.03
C PRO A 130 3.90 -21.30 -5.55
N VAL A 131 4.56 -20.38 -6.22
CA VAL A 131 4.96 -20.57 -7.63
C VAL A 131 6.37 -21.14 -7.70
N HIS A 132 6.74 -21.69 -8.85
CA HIS A 132 8.07 -22.28 -9.04
C HIS A 132 9.20 -21.33 -8.60
N GLY A 133 10.05 -21.80 -7.71
CA GLY A 133 11.17 -21.03 -7.12
C GLY A 133 10.81 -20.27 -5.85
N GLN A 134 9.59 -20.40 -5.31
CA GLN A 134 9.21 -19.94 -3.99
C GLN A 134 9.32 -21.06 -2.96
N PRO A 135 9.55 -20.73 -1.66
CA PRO A 135 9.42 -21.70 -0.57
C PRO A 135 7.99 -22.26 -0.48
N GLU A 136 7.86 -23.53 -0.13
CA GLU A 136 6.53 -24.18 0.06
C GLU A 136 5.69 -23.47 1.14
N ASN A 137 6.35 -22.92 2.16
CA ASN A 137 5.72 -22.19 3.26
C ASN A 137 5.63 -20.68 3.05
N ILE A 138 5.65 -20.20 1.79
CA ILE A 138 5.61 -18.76 1.45
C ILE A 138 4.38 -18.06 2.07
N TYR A 139 3.24 -18.75 2.10
CA TYR A 139 2.02 -18.22 2.70
C TYR A 139 2.23 -17.92 4.20
N ASP A 140 2.78 -18.88 4.96
CA ASP A 140 3.00 -18.70 6.41
C ASP A 140 4.01 -17.59 6.67
N GLN A 141 5.09 -17.51 5.88
CA GLN A 141 6.08 -16.43 6.00
C GLN A 141 5.44 -15.05 5.77
N ILE A 142 4.61 -14.89 4.72
CA ILE A 142 3.92 -13.63 4.42
C ILE A 142 2.91 -13.31 5.54
N LYS A 143 2.14 -14.30 5.98
CA LYS A 143 1.18 -14.14 7.06
C LYS A 143 1.84 -13.67 8.35
N ASP A 144 2.93 -14.31 8.76
CA ASP A 144 3.63 -13.96 9.99
C ASP A 144 4.19 -12.54 9.91
N MET A 145 4.78 -12.18 8.76
CA MET A 145 5.24 -10.83 8.49
C MET A 145 4.09 -9.82 8.60
N ILE A 146 2.95 -10.05 7.93
CA ILE A 146 1.78 -9.16 8.00
C ILE A 146 1.30 -9.03 9.45
N MET A 147 1.16 -10.14 10.15
CA MET A 147 0.70 -10.14 11.54
C MET A 147 1.61 -9.35 12.47
N GLU A 148 2.93 -9.37 12.25
CA GLU A 148 3.88 -8.54 13.01
C GLU A 148 3.57 -7.06 12.89
N TYR A 149 3.24 -6.57 11.69
CA TYR A 149 2.98 -5.16 11.42
C TYR A 149 1.55 -4.70 11.79
N ILE A 150 0.53 -5.58 11.70
CA ILE A 150 -0.86 -5.19 11.99
C ILE A 150 -1.33 -5.46 13.43
N LYS A 151 -0.61 -6.26 14.22
CA LYS A 151 -0.92 -6.50 15.64
C LYS A 151 -0.83 -5.25 16.52
N PRO A 152 0.17 -4.36 16.36
CA PRO A 152 0.25 -3.14 17.17
C PRO A 152 -1.04 -2.31 17.04
N LYS A 153 -1.57 -1.85 18.18
CA LYS A 153 -2.86 -1.13 18.23
C LYS A 153 -2.78 0.26 17.58
N GLU A 154 -1.59 0.82 17.48
CA GLU A 154 -1.27 2.10 16.88
C GLU A 154 -1.23 2.03 15.34
N SER A 155 -1.18 0.82 14.76
CA SER A 155 -1.16 0.63 13.32
C SER A 155 -2.56 0.79 12.75
N ILE A 156 -2.71 1.64 11.73
CA ILE A 156 -3.89 1.72 10.88
C ILE A 156 -3.73 0.66 9.79
N ILE A 157 -4.75 -0.14 9.55
CA ILE A 157 -4.75 -1.22 8.56
C ILE A 157 -5.46 -0.72 7.30
N LEU A 158 -4.72 -0.64 6.20
CA LEU A 158 -5.25 -0.29 4.89
C LEU A 158 -5.41 -1.57 4.07
N ASN A 159 -6.62 -2.12 4.03
CA ASN A 159 -6.93 -3.29 3.20
C ASN A 159 -7.11 -2.87 1.74
N VAL A 160 -6.24 -3.34 0.86
CA VAL A 160 -6.33 -3.07 -0.58
C VAL A 160 -6.99 -4.25 -1.29
N LEU A 161 -8.16 -4.00 -1.83
CA LEU A 161 -9.03 -4.97 -2.50
C LEU A 161 -9.15 -4.62 -3.99
N SER A 162 -9.24 -5.62 -4.85
CA SER A 162 -9.60 -5.38 -6.26
C SER A 162 -11.12 -5.40 -6.43
N ALA A 163 -11.69 -4.45 -7.15
CA ALA A 163 -13.13 -4.44 -7.47
C ALA A 163 -13.60 -5.74 -8.17
N SER A 164 -12.68 -6.45 -8.84
CA SER A 164 -12.98 -7.67 -9.59
C SER A 164 -13.06 -8.94 -8.74
N VAL A 165 -12.77 -8.88 -7.42
CA VAL A 165 -12.82 -10.04 -6.53
C VAL A 165 -14.00 -9.95 -5.56
N ASP A 166 -14.42 -11.09 -5.04
CA ASP A 166 -15.37 -11.15 -3.94
C ASP A 166 -14.64 -10.83 -2.62
N PHE A 167 -15.12 -9.81 -1.91
CA PHE A 167 -14.49 -9.35 -0.67
C PHE A 167 -14.53 -10.40 0.44
N THR A 168 -15.55 -11.26 0.45
CA THR A 168 -15.70 -12.35 1.42
C THR A 168 -14.58 -13.40 1.31
N THR A 169 -13.91 -13.48 0.16
CA THR A 169 -12.81 -14.43 -0.10
C THR A 169 -11.43 -13.84 0.18
N CYS A 170 -11.34 -12.54 0.51
CA CYS A 170 -10.06 -11.86 0.70
C CYS A 170 -9.41 -12.22 2.04
N GLU A 171 -8.24 -12.83 1.98
CA GLU A 171 -7.47 -13.25 3.15
C GLU A 171 -7.01 -12.05 4.01
N SER A 172 -6.71 -10.92 3.37
CA SER A 172 -6.33 -9.68 4.06
C SER A 172 -7.41 -9.19 5.02
N ILE A 173 -8.69 -9.32 4.64
CA ILE A 173 -9.83 -8.97 5.51
C ILE A 173 -9.85 -9.90 6.73
N ARG A 174 -9.73 -11.20 6.52
CA ARG A 174 -9.71 -12.18 7.62
C ARG A 174 -8.57 -11.91 8.61
N MET A 175 -7.39 -11.58 8.11
CA MET A 175 -6.25 -11.23 8.95
C MET A 175 -6.52 -9.95 9.76
N SER A 176 -7.04 -8.90 9.13
CA SER A 176 -7.37 -7.64 9.79
C SER A 176 -8.42 -7.81 10.88
N GLN A 177 -9.51 -8.53 10.59
CA GLN A 177 -10.55 -8.84 11.57
C GLN A 177 -10.05 -9.65 12.77
N SER A 178 -8.98 -10.46 12.59
CA SER A 178 -8.39 -11.22 13.71
C SER A 178 -7.73 -10.33 14.76
N VAL A 179 -7.25 -9.14 14.38
CA VAL A 179 -6.54 -8.18 15.25
C VAL A 179 -7.33 -6.90 15.53
N ASP A 180 -8.37 -6.62 14.75
CA ASP A 180 -9.24 -5.44 14.87
C ASP A 180 -10.70 -5.85 14.65
N LYS A 181 -11.26 -6.60 15.61
CA LYS A 181 -12.62 -7.14 15.53
C LYS A 181 -13.70 -6.07 15.41
N ALA A 182 -13.47 -4.91 16.00
CA ALA A 182 -14.41 -3.79 15.97
C ALA A 182 -14.21 -2.88 14.75
N GLY A 183 -13.15 -3.10 13.94
CA GLY A 183 -12.85 -2.31 12.76
C GLY A 183 -12.42 -0.86 13.03
N LEU A 184 -12.00 -0.52 14.26
CA LEU A 184 -11.73 0.87 14.67
C LEU A 184 -10.51 1.50 13.98
N ARG A 185 -9.68 0.68 13.34
CA ARG A 185 -8.44 1.10 12.66
C ARG A 185 -8.23 0.42 11.31
N THR A 186 -9.30 -0.13 10.72
CA THR A 186 -9.28 -0.82 9.44
C THR A 186 -10.09 -0.04 8.41
N LEU A 187 -9.45 0.37 7.32
CA LEU A 187 -10.05 1.01 6.15
C LEU A 187 -9.82 0.13 4.93
N ALA A 188 -10.80 0.01 4.02
CA ALA A 188 -10.63 -0.65 2.74
C ALA A 188 -10.41 0.34 1.60
N VAL A 189 -9.46 0.03 0.72
CA VAL A 189 -9.28 0.73 -0.56
C VAL A 189 -9.60 -0.23 -1.70
N VAL A 190 -10.65 0.09 -2.44
CA VAL A 190 -11.08 -0.71 -3.60
C VAL A 190 -10.44 -0.14 -4.86
N THR A 191 -9.51 -0.88 -5.41
CA THR A 191 -8.78 -0.53 -6.63
C THR A 191 -9.46 -1.08 -7.88
N LYS A 192 -9.02 -0.64 -9.06
CA LYS A 192 -9.49 -1.16 -10.36
C LYS A 192 -11.00 -1.00 -10.57
N ALA A 193 -11.58 0.07 -10.05
CA ALA A 193 -12.99 0.39 -10.22
C ALA A 193 -13.42 0.43 -11.71
N ASP A 194 -12.49 0.81 -12.59
CA ASP A 194 -12.65 0.85 -14.05
C ASP A 194 -12.85 -0.54 -14.69
N LYS A 195 -12.39 -1.60 -14.04
CA LYS A 195 -12.43 -2.98 -14.59
C LYS A 195 -13.64 -3.77 -14.15
N SER A 196 -14.35 -3.35 -13.13
CA SER A 196 -15.50 -4.08 -12.61
C SER A 196 -16.54 -3.09 -12.04
N PRO A 197 -17.10 -2.19 -12.88
CA PRO A 197 -18.09 -1.22 -12.43
C PRO A 197 -19.41 -1.87 -12.02
N GLU A 198 -19.74 -3.01 -12.66
CA GLU A 198 -20.92 -3.81 -12.29
C GLU A 198 -20.65 -4.52 -10.95
N GLY A 199 -21.59 -4.43 -10.05
CA GLY A 199 -21.50 -5.02 -8.71
C GLY A 199 -20.64 -4.23 -7.71
N LEU A 200 -19.78 -3.26 -8.14
CA LEU A 200 -19.00 -2.47 -7.19
C LEU A 200 -19.90 -1.61 -6.29
N LEU A 201 -20.92 -0.97 -6.88
CA LEU A 201 -21.90 -0.18 -6.13
C LEU A 201 -22.61 -1.02 -5.06
N GLU A 202 -22.98 -2.26 -5.41
CA GLU A 202 -23.61 -3.19 -4.47
C GLU A 202 -22.65 -3.58 -3.36
N LYS A 203 -21.41 -3.95 -3.71
CA LYS A 203 -20.39 -4.37 -2.74
C LYS A 203 -20.06 -3.30 -1.70
N VAL A 204 -20.01 -2.02 -2.09
CA VAL A 204 -19.67 -0.93 -1.16
C VAL A 204 -20.86 -0.41 -0.37
N ASN A 205 -22.10 -0.62 -0.88
CA ASN A 205 -23.33 -0.19 -0.22
C ASN A 205 -23.96 -1.28 0.65
N ALA A 206 -23.77 -2.56 0.30
CA ALA A 206 -24.43 -3.68 0.99
C ALA A 206 -23.84 -3.97 2.37
N ASP A 207 -22.65 -3.43 2.70
CA ASP A 207 -21.92 -3.68 3.94
C ASP A 207 -21.80 -5.18 4.31
N GLU A 208 -21.75 -6.02 3.26
CA GLU A 208 -21.67 -7.49 3.42
C GLU A 208 -20.42 -7.92 4.22
N VAL A 209 -19.37 -7.11 4.11
CA VAL A 209 -18.15 -7.30 4.88
C VAL A 209 -17.93 -6.06 5.74
N ASN A 210 -18.18 -6.18 7.04
CA ASN A 210 -17.97 -5.09 7.98
C ASN A 210 -16.48 -4.69 7.99
N ILE A 211 -16.19 -3.53 7.39
CA ILE A 211 -14.91 -2.84 7.47
C ILE A 211 -15.15 -1.53 8.19
N GLY A 212 -14.75 -1.49 9.43
CA GLY A 212 -15.18 -0.48 10.40
C GLY A 212 -15.07 0.98 9.98
N LEU A 213 -13.97 1.39 9.30
CA LEU A 213 -13.81 2.76 8.77
C LEU A 213 -14.38 2.92 7.35
N GLY A 214 -14.94 1.84 6.77
CA GLY A 214 -15.60 1.87 5.46
C GLY A 214 -14.66 1.65 4.28
N TYR A 215 -15.09 2.14 3.11
CA TYR A 215 -14.45 1.91 1.82
C TYR A 215 -14.07 3.23 1.14
N VAL A 216 -12.94 3.24 0.44
CA VAL A 216 -12.60 4.28 -0.53
C VAL A 216 -12.32 3.62 -1.88
N CYS A 217 -13.07 4.00 -2.92
CA CYS A 217 -12.91 3.47 -4.27
C CYS A 217 -11.95 4.34 -5.07
N VAL A 218 -10.94 3.73 -5.70
CA VAL A 218 -9.92 4.46 -6.46
C VAL A 218 -9.68 3.86 -7.85
N ARG A 219 -9.25 4.71 -8.77
CA ARG A 219 -8.65 4.32 -10.04
C ARG A 219 -7.20 4.80 -10.07
N ASN A 220 -6.29 3.88 -9.83
CA ASN A 220 -4.87 4.20 -9.90
C ASN A 220 -4.37 4.37 -11.35
N ARG A 221 -3.14 4.88 -11.48
CA ARG A 221 -2.42 5.04 -12.73
C ARG A 221 -2.33 3.71 -13.50
N ILE A 222 -2.59 3.72 -14.80
CA ILE A 222 -2.54 2.55 -15.69
C ILE A 222 -1.47 2.79 -16.77
N GLY A 223 -0.58 1.81 -16.95
CA GLY A 223 0.51 1.89 -17.93
C GLY A 223 1.40 3.11 -17.70
N ASP A 224 1.64 3.86 -18.77
CA ASP A 224 2.55 5.02 -18.80
C ASP A 224 1.83 6.36 -18.60
N GLU A 225 0.60 6.35 -18.07
CA GLU A 225 -0.10 7.59 -17.72
C GLU A 225 0.73 8.43 -16.74
N SER A 226 0.68 9.77 -16.86
CA SER A 226 1.18 10.65 -15.79
C SER A 226 0.29 10.56 -14.55
N TYR A 227 0.77 11.03 -13.39
CA TYR A 227 -0.05 11.06 -12.17
C TYR A 227 -1.22 12.04 -12.33
N GLU A 228 -1.00 13.15 -13.01
CA GLU A 228 -1.99 14.17 -13.32
C GLU A 228 -3.08 13.62 -14.25
N ASP A 229 -2.70 12.93 -15.33
CA ASP A 229 -3.65 12.28 -16.24
C ASP A 229 -4.47 11.22 -15.53
N ALA A 230 -3.83 10.43 -14.66
CA ALA A 230 -4.52 9.41 -13.87
C ALA A 230 -5.59 10.03 -12.96
N ARG A 231 -5.29 11.18 -12.33
CA ARG A 231 -6.25 11.94 -11.50
C ARG A 231 -7.44 12.45 -12.30
N VAL A 232 -7.17 13.06 -13.46
CA VAL A 232 -8.23 13.54 -14.34
C VAL A 232 -9.13 12.40 -14.83
N LYS A 233 -8.53 11.26 -15.19
CA LYS A 233 -9.29 10.08 -15.63
C LYS A 233 -10.07 9.43 -14.48
N GLU A 234 -9.51 9.39 -13.27
CA GLU A 234 -10.22 8.93 -12.07
C GLU A 234 -11.45 9.79 -11.80
N GLN A 235 -11.28 11.11 -11.78
CA GLN A 235 -12.37 12.05 -11.56
C GLN A 235 -13.49 11.85 -12.60
N ARG A 236 -13.12 11.81 -13.89
CA ARG A 236 -14.10 11.60 -14.99
C ARG A 236 -14.82 10.25 -14.84
N LEU A 237 -14.12 9.20 -14.43
CA LEU A 237 -14.71 7.89 -14.22
C LEU A 237 -15.84 7.95 -13.18
N PHE A 238 -15.58 8.55 -12.02
CA PHE A 238 -16.56 8.64 -10.94
C PHE A 238 -17.61 9.74 -11.15
N GLU A 239 -17.40 10.68 -12.08
CA GLU A 239 -18.39 11.71 -12.42
C GLU A 239 -19.35 11.26 -13.51
N PHE A 240 -18.89 10.58 -14.54
CA PHE A 240 -19.65 10.34 -15.77
C PHE A 240 -19.99 8.89 -16.06
N HIS A 241 -19.38 7.91 -15.38
CA HIS A 241 -19.70 6.51 -15.63
C HIS A 241 -21.10 6.18 -15.09
N PRO A 242 -22.00 5.53 -15.88
CA PRO A 242 -23.40 5.33 -15.53
C PRO A 242 -23.66 4.64 -14.18
N LEU A 243 -22.75 3.78 -13.75
CA LEU A 243 -22.84 3.04 -12.49
C LEU A 243 -21.99 3.68 -11.39
N LEU A 244 -20.72 4.01 -11.68
CA LEU A 244 -19.78 4.49 -10.66
C LEU A 244 -20.10 5.91 -10.18
N SER A 245 -20.78 6.72 -11.01
CA SER A 245 -21.24 8.05 -10.60
C SER A 245 -22.30 8.03 -9.49
N LYS A 246 -22.91 6.87 -9.23
CA LYS A 246 -23.88 6.65 -8.15
C LYS A 246 -23.22 6.37 -6.79
N ILE A 247 -21.95 6.05 -6.76
CA ILE A 247 -21.19 5.88 -5.52
C ILE A 247 -21.02 7.25 -4.85
N ASP A 248 -21.16 7.30 -3.53
CA ASP A 248 -21.01 8.53 -2.76
C ASP A 248 -19.65 9.18 -3.02
N LYS A 249 -19.65 10.48 -3.29
CA LYS A 249 -18.45 11.26 -3.59
C LYS A 249 -17.48 11.34 -2.41
N SER A 250 -17.95 11.15 -1.19
CA SER A 250 -17.12 11.13 0.02
C SER A 250 -16.25 9.88 0.15
N ILE A 251 -16.47 8.85 -0.68
CA ILE A 251 -15.72 7.59 -0.66
C ILE A 251 -15.07 7.26 -2.01
N VAL A 252 -14.88 8.24 -2.89
CA VAL A 252 -14.26 8.01 -4.20
C VAL A 252 -13.07 8.92 -4.45
N GLY A 253 -12.04 8.34 -5.05
CA GLY A 253 -10.85 9.03 -5.52
C GLY A 253 -9.70 9.06 -4.51
N VAL A 254 -8.49 9.10 -5.06
CA VAL A 254 -7.27 9.18 -4.24
C VAL A 254 -7.19 10.45 -3.38
N PRO A 255 -7.76 11.63 -3.77
CA PRO A 255 -7.81 12.80 -2.89
C PRO A 255 -8.59 12.58 -1.58
N VAL A 256 -9.58 11.67 -1.57
CA VAL A 256 -10.32 11.31 -0.36
C VAL A 256 -9.49 10.38 0.54
N LEU A 257 -8.61 9.58 -0.06
CA LEU A 257 -7.73 8.66 0.65
C LEU A 257 -6.54 9.38 1.30
N ALA A 258 -6.08 10.49 0.73
CA ALA A 258 -4.93 11.28 1.18
C ALA A 258 -5.29 12.20 2.35
#